data_a3247858c2370ed4129f6078b3ba0ccc
#
_entry.id   a3247858c2370ed4129f6078b3ba0ccc
#
_cell.length_a   1.000
_cell.length_b   1.000
_cell.length_c   1.000
_cell.angle_alpha   90.00
_cell.angle_beta   90.00
_cell.angle_gamma   90.00
#
_symmetry.space_group_name_H-M   'P 1'
#
loop_
_entity.id
_entity.type
_entity.pdbx_description
1 polymer ?
#
loop_
_entity_poly.entity_id
_entity_poly.type
_entity_poly.pdbx_seq_one_letter_code
_entity_poly.pdbx_strand_id
1 'polypeptide(L)'
;MKLASFIYQDIRSFGIVKAEGMIDLGRRLGDRYGDLKALLQGNGLAEASRYLDDAVDVPMGGVTFLPVIEQPEKILCVGMNYAEKRKEFDQHNPAPTLFVRFADSQTAHNAPVLKPRHSREFDYEGELAV
;
A
#
# COMPACT_ATOMS: atom_id res chain seq x y z
N MET A 1 4.50 2.48 -13.43
CA MET A 1 3.60 3.44 -12.77
C MET A 1 3.57 3.14 -11.30
N LYS A 2 3.73 4.14 -10.41
CA LYS A 2 3.57 4.01 -8.96
C LYS A 2 2.24 4.63 -8.59
N LEU A 3 1.41 3.92 -7.84
CA LEU A 3 0.09 4.37 -7.39
C LEU A 3 0.05 4.45 -5.86
N ALA A 4 -0.73 5.38 -5.33
CA ALA A 4 -0.96 5.51 -3.90
C ALA A 4 -2.36 6.06 -3.62
N SER A 5 -2.88 5.74 -2.43
CA SER A 5 -4.00 6.42 -1.81
C SER A 5 -3.47 7.52 -0.89
N PHE A 6 -4.12 8.67 -0.85
CA PHE A 6 -3.64 9.83 -0.10
C PHE A 6 -4.78 10.77 0.35
N ILE A 7 -4.43 11.67 1.25
CA ILE A 7 -5.25 12.84 1.62
C ILE A 7 -4.50 14.11 1.23
N TYR A 8 -5.22 15.04 0.64
CA TYR A 8 -4.79 16.40 0.39
C TYR A 8 -5.92 17.38 0.72
N GLN A 9 -5.64 18.37 1.59
CA GLN A 9 -6.64 19.35 2.05
C GLN A 9 -7.94 18.67 2.55
N ASP A 10 -7.79 17.65 3.39
CA ASP A 10 -8.85 16.82 3.97
C ASP A 10 -9.69 16.01 2.97
N ILE A 11 -9.30 15.99 1.70
CA ILE A 11 -9.97 15.21 0.65
C ILE A 11 -9.17 13.92 0.42
N ARG A 12 -9.85 12.77 0.54
CA ARG A 12 -9.29 11.47 0.16
C ARG A 12 -9.28 11.31 -1.35
N SER A 13 -8.18 10.82 -1.88
CA SER A 13 -8.02 10.53 -3.29
C SER A 13 -7.03 9.40 -3.52
N PHE A 14 -6.82 9.07 -4.78
CA PHE A 14 -5.79 8.15 -5.23
C PHE A 14 -5.15 8.69 -6.50
N GLY A 15 -3.92 8.28 -6.79
CA GLY A 15 -3.25 8.83 -7.95
C GLY A 15 -1.87 8.25 -8.24
N ILE A 16 -1.23 8.84 -9.24
CA ILE A 16 0.11 8.47 -9.69
C ILE A 16 1.14 9.28 -8.90
N VAL A 17 2.11 8.58 -8.32
CA VAL A 17 3.19 9.20 -7.56
C VAL A 17 4.30 9.65 -8.52
N LYS A 18 4.66 10.92 -8.45
CA LYS A 18 5.81 11.55 -9.09
C LYS A 18 6.79 12.08 -8.03
N ALA A 19 7.99 12.45 -8.43
CA ALA A 19 8.97 13.01 -7.49
C ALA A 19 8.49 14.31 -6.83
N GLU A 20 7.83 15.16 -7.60
CA GLU A 20 7.36 16.49 -7.19
C GLU A 20 5.95 16.49 -6.58
N GLY A 21 5.17 15.41 -6.72
CA GLY A 21 3.80 15.36 -6.21
C GLY A 21 2.97 14.21 -6.75
N MET A 22 1.66 14.42 -6.74
CA MET A 22 0.68 13.44 -7.21
C MET A 22 -0.08 13.93 -8.44
N ILE A 23 -0.29 13.05 -9.40
CA ILE A 23 -1.35 13.21 -10.41
C ILE A 23 -2.60 12.61 -9.80
N ASP A 24 -3.60 13.42 -9.55
CA ASP A 24 -4.82 13.04 -8.85
C ASP A 24 -5.79 12.32 -9.80
N LEU A 25 -5.79 11.00 -9.75
CA LEU A 25 -6.71 10.18 -10.55
C LEU A 25 -8.14 10.21 -10.00
N GLY A 26 -8.33 10.47 -8.70
CA GLY A 26 -9.66 10.65 -8.14
C GLY A 26 -10.40 11.81 -8.77
N ARG A 27 -9.71 12.90 -9.13
CA ARG A 27 -10.31 14.04 -9.88
C ARG A 27 -10.65 13.68 -11.33
N ARG A 28 -9.88 12.77 -11.95
CA ARG A 28 -10.03 12.44 -13.37
C ARG A 28 -10.97 11.27 -13.62
N LEU A 29 -10.99 10.32 -12.71
CA LEU A 29 -11.63 9.02 -12.88
C LEU A 29 -12.60 8.68 -11.73
N GLY A 30 -12.81 9.60 -10.78
CA GLY A 30 -13.61 9.36 -9.58
C GLY A 30 -15.08 9.02 -9.85
N ASP A 31 -15.64 9.48 -10.96
CA ASP A 31 -16.98 9.08 -11.39
C ASP A 31 -17.11 7.59 -11.72
N ARG A 32 -15.99 6.94 -12.06
CA ARG A 32 -15.95 5.52 -12.41
C ARG A 32 -15.31 4.66 -11.32
N TYR A 33 -14.32 5.20 -10.63
CA TYR A 33 -13.54 4.50 -9.62
C TYR A 33 -13.45 5.35 -8.37
N GLY A 34 -14.18 4.98 -7.33
CA GLY A 34 -14.24 5.74 -6.08
C GLY A 34 -12.94 5.72 -5.28
N ASP A 35 -12.08 4.74 -5.51
CA ASP A 35 -10.78 4.56 -4.85
C ASP A 35 -9.81 3.71 -5.71
N LEU A 36 -8.59 3.52 -5.22
CA LEU A 36 -7.58 2.72 -5.91
C LEU A 36 -7.97 1.23 -6.02
N LYS A 37 -8.67 0.68 -5.03
CA LYS A 37 -9.19 -0.69 -5.09
C LYS A 37 -10.17 -0.85 -6.25
N ALA A 38 -11.12 0.07 -6.38
CA ALA A 38 -12.10 0.07 -7.47
C ALA A 38 -11.43 0.20 -8.85
N LEU A 39 -10.38 1.04 -8.96
CA LEU A 39 -9.59 1.15 -10.19
C LEU A 39 -8.97 -0.20 -10.57
N LEU A 40 -8.35 -0.89 -9.61
CA LEU A 40 -7.70 -2.19 -9.85
C LEU A 40 -8.72 -3.27 -10.21
N GLN A 41 -9.82 -3.37 -9.46
CA GLN A 41 -10.91 -4.31 -9.72
C GLN A 41 -11.58 -4.09 -11.09
N GLY A 42 -11.70 -2.83 -11.50
CA GLY A 42 -12.25 -2.44 -12.79
C GLY A 42 -11.25 -2.52 -13.97
N ASN A 43 -10.05 -3.08 -13.77
CA ASN A 43 -8.98 -3.13 -14.76
C ASN A 43 -8.59 -1.74 -15.33
N GLY A 44 -8.69 -0.70 -14.52
CA GLY A 44 -8.51 0.71 -14.93
C GLY A 44 -7.06 1.14 -15.13
N LEU A 45 -6.05 0.26 -14.97
CA LEU A 45 -4.63 0.62 -15.08
C LEU A 45 -4.25 1.20 -16.44
N ALA A 46 -4.79 0.64 -17.54
CA ALA A 46 -4.54 1.15 -18.88
C ALA A 46 -5.11 2.57 -19.08
N GLU A 47 -6.24 2.87 -18.45
CA GLU A 47 -6.84 4.21 -18.44
C GLU A 47 -6.01 5.18 -17.59
N ALA A 48 -5.63 4.78 -16.38
CA ALA A 48 -4.76 5.56 -15.51
C ALA A 48 -3.42 5.90 -16.17
N SER A 49 -2.85 4.98 -16.95
CA SER A 49 -1.56 5.18 -17.62
C SER A 49 -1.57 6.30 -18.65
N ARG A 50 -2.73 6.71 -19.17
CA ARG A 50 -2.86 7.83 -20.11
C ARG A 50 -2.47 9.17 -19.49
N TYR A 51 -2.48 9.26 -18.19
CA TYR A 51 -2.14 10.46 -17.42
C TYR A 51 -0.68 10.50 -16.95
N LEU A 52 0.14 9.49 -17.33
CA LEU A 52 1.52 9.38 -16.84
C LEU A 52 2.38 10.61 -17.10
N ASP A 53 2.15 11.29 -18.20
CA ASP A 53 2.95 12.46 -18.63
C ASP A 53 2.29 13.81 -18.25
N ASP A 54 1.17 13.77 -17.54
CA ASP A 54 0.51 14.97 -17.07
C ASP A 54 1.34 15.66 -15.96
N ALA A 55 1.10 16.95 -15.81
CA ALA A 55 1.60 17.72 -14.68
C ALA A 55 0.95 17.23 -13.36
N VAL A 56 1.69 17.36 -12.26
CA VAL A 56 1.15 17.03 -10.93
C VAL A 56 0.05 18.02 -10.53
N ASP A 57 -0.99 17.49 -9.90
CA ASP A 57 -2.11 18.30 -9.38
C ASP A 57 -1.87 18.71 -7.92
N VAL A 58 -1.13 17.89 -7.19
CA VAL A 58 -0.93 18.02 -5.75
C VAL A 58 0.57 17.98 -5.44
N PRO A 59 1.15 19.02 -4.80
CA PRO A 59 2.55 19.01 -4.42
C PRO A 59 2.82 17.99 -3.31
N MET A 60 3.97 17.31 -3.36
CA MET A 60 4.33 16.25 -2.43
C MET A 60 4.29 16.70 -0.97
N GLY A 61 4.69 17.93 -0.67
CA GLY A 61 4.70 18.46 0.70
C GLY A 61 3.32 18.60 1.35
N GLY A 62 2.24 18.53 0.58
CA GLY A 62 0.87 18.57 1.12
C GLY A 62 0.19 17.20 1.21
N VAL A 63 0.88 16.14 0.79
CA VAL A 63 0.32 14.77 0.73
C VAL A 63 0.47 14.07 2.07
N THR A 64 -0.64 13.53 2.59
CA THR A 64 -0.63 12.52 3.63
C THR A 64 -0.97 11.17 3.00
N PHE A 65 -0.02 10.23 2.99
CA PHE A 65 -0.27 8.90 2.43
C PHE A 65 -1.23 8.11 3.32
N LEU A 66 -2.01 7.25 2.67
CA LEU A 66 -2.87 6.25 3.29
C LEU A 66 -2.30 4.86 3.00
N PRO A 67 -2.78 3.79 3.68
CA PRO A 67 -2.55 2.44 3.19
C PRO A 67 -2.95 2.34 1.71
N VAL A 68 -2.14 1.65 0.91
CA VAL A 68 -2.34 1.62 -0.56
C VAL A 68 -3.75 1.17 -0.92
N ILE A 69 -4.21 0.10 -0.29
CA ILE A 69 -5.62 -0.35 -0.32
C ILE A 69 -6.15 -0.27 1.11
N GLU A 70 -6.96 0.73 1.41
CA GLU A 70 -7.42 1.00 2.76
C GLU A 70 -8.33 -0.11 3.32
N GLN A 71 -9.16 -0.70 2.47
CA GLN A 71 -10.11 -1.76 2.83
C GLN A 71 -9.89 -3.01 1.96
N PRO A 72 -8.76 -3.73 2.13
CA PRO A 72 -8.56 -4.99 1.45
C PRO A 72 -9.52 -6.04 2.01
N GLU A 73 -9.98 -6.96 1.16
CA GLU A 73 -10.80 -8.09 1.60
C GLU A 73 -9.98 -9.10 2.37
N LYS A 74 -8.72 -9.26 2.01
CA LYS A 74 -7.77 -10.17 2.61
C LYS A 74 -6.37 -9.57 2.59
N ILE A 75 -5.61 -9.82 3.64
CA ILE A 75 -4.17 -9.64 3.68
C ILE A 75 -3.60 -11.00 4.05
N LEU A 76 -2.89 -11.61 3.11
CA LEU A 76 -2.22 -12.89 3.31
C LEU A 76 -0.73 -12.65 3.44
N CYS A 77 -0.14 -13.12 4.52
CA CYS A 77 1.29 -13.05 4.77
C CYS A 77 1.92 -14.43 4.62
N VAL A 78 3.17 -14.48 4.18
CA VAL A 78 3.93 -15.70 4.02
C VAL A 78 4.99 -15.77 5.11
N GLY A 79 4.82 -16.66 6.07
CA GLY A 79 5.83 -16.91 7.09
C GLY A 79 7.02 -17.70 6.53
N MET A 80 8.21 -17.46 7.10
CA MET A 80 9.45 -18.13 6.69
C MET A 80 9.79 -17.93 5.20
N ASN A 81 9.50 -16.75 4.66
CA ASN A 81 9.59 -16.48 3.23
C ASN A 81 11.04 -16.37 2.70
N TYR A 82 12.00 -16.08 3.56
CA TYR A 82 13.41 -15.98 3.21
C TYR A 82 14.18 -17.26 3.48
N ALA A 83 15.10 -17.62 2.57
CA ALA A 83 15.89 -18.84 2.67
C ALA A 83 16.75 -18.88 3.94
N GLU A 84 17.35 -17.76 4.32
CA GLU A 84 18.15 -17.60 5.53
C GLU A 84 17.31 -17.88 6.78
N LYS A 85 16.10 -17.31 6.83
CA LYS A 85 15.18 -17.52 7.96
C LYS A 85 14.77 -18.98 8.09
N ARG A 86 14.51 -19.67 6.98
CA ARG A 86 14.21 -21.12 7.01
C ARG A 86 15.38 -21.95 7.57
N LYS A 87 16.63 -21.58 7.26
CA LYS A 87 17.82 -22.27 7.79
C LYS A 87 17.95 -22.15 9.31
N GLU A 88 17.62 -21.00 9.88
CA GLU A 88 17.63 -20.79 11.34
C GLU A 88 16.71 -21.78 12.08
N PHE A 89 15.63 -22.24 11.44
CA PHE A 89 14.67 -23.17 12.00
C PHE A 89 14.79 -24.59 11.43
N ASP A 90 15.92 -24.92 10.77
CA ASP A 90 16.20 -26.23 10.16
C ASP A 90 15.08 -26.74 9.22
N GLN A 91 14.40 -25.80 8.56
CA GLN A 91 13.33 -26.10 7.62
C GLN A 91 13.84 -26.23 6.19
N HIS A 92 13.86 -27.45 5.69
CA HIS A 92 14.23 -27.78 4.33
C HIS A 92 12.98 -27.91 3.44
N ASN A 93 12.78 -26.95 2.54
CA ASN A 93 11.73 -26.95 1.53
C ASN A 93 10.30 -27.17 2.08
N PRO A 94 9.89 -26.43 3.14
CA PRO A 94 8.58 -26.59 3.74
C PRO A 94 7.48 -26.08 2.78
N ALA A 95 6.27 -26.56 2.97
CA ALA A 95 5.10 -25.93 2.38
C ALA A 95 4.99 -24.46 2.87
N PRO A 96 4.51 -23.52 2.05
CA PRO A 96 4.34 -22.15 2.48
C PRO A 96 3.46 -22.05 3.72
N THR A 97 3.96 -21.35 4.74
CA THR A 97 3.16 -21.00 5.92
C THR A 97 2.42 -19.72 5.63
N LEU A 98 1.09 -19.77 5.62
CA LEU A 98 0.25 -18.58 5.38
C LEU A 98 -0.44 -18.16 6.67
N PHE A 99 -0.51 -16.86 6.90
CA PHE A 99 -1.31 -16.28 7.98
C PHE A 99 -2.02 -15.01 7.51
N VAL A 100 -3.07 -14.64 8.24
CA VAL A 100 -3.96 -13.55 7.84
C VAL A 100 -3.72 -12.33 8.72
N ARG A 101 -3.80 -11.14 8.12
CA ARG A 101 -3.93 -9.85 8.80
C ARG A 101 -5.26 -9.21 8.45
N PHE A 102 -5.73 -8.35 9.34
CA PHE A 102 -6.95 -7.55 9.12
C PHE A 102 -6.60 -6.18 8.54
N ALA A 103 -7.57 -5.56 7.88
CA ALA A 103 -7.38 -4.24 7.25
C ALA A 103 -6.89 -3.18 8.24
N ASP A 104 -7.38 -3.20 9.47
CA ASP A 104 -7.01 -2.27 10.55
C ASP A 104 -5.61 -2.51 11.14
N SER A 105 -4.92 -3.57 10.75
CA SER A 105 -3.51 -3.79 11.08
C SER A 105 -2.53 -3.02 10.17
N GLN A 106 -3.03 -2.35 9.15
CA GLN A 106 -2.22 -1.54 8.24
C GLN A 106 -1.89 -0.17 8.84
N THR A 107 -0.78 0.38 8.42
CA THR A 107 -0.45 1.79 8.63
C THR A 107 0.10 2.38 7.32
N ALA A 108 0.08 3.71 7.22
CA ALA A 108 0.50 4.41 6.01
C ALA A 108 2.01 4.70 6.02
N HIS A 109 2.54 5.08 4.86
CA HIS A 109 3.91 5.57 4.73
C HIS A 109 4.15 6.78 5.65
N ASN A 110 5.23 6.74 6.42
CA ASN A 110 5.60 7.74 7.44
C ASN A 110 4.60 7.90 8.60
N ALA A 111 3.58 7.07 8.72
CA ALA A 111 2.74 7.05 9.89
C ALA A 111 3.41 6.27 11.04
N PRO A 112 3.16 6.64 12.30
CA PRO A 112 3.75 5.95 13.44
C PRO A 112 3.20 4.53 13.59
N VAL A 113 4.07 3.61 13.95
CA VAL A 113 3.69 2.26 14.38
C VAL A 113 3.65 2.24 15.90
N LEU A 114 2.53 1.79 16.47
CA LEU A 114 2.34 1.78 17.92
C LEU A 114 2.89 0.49 18.54
N LYS A 115 3.95 0.62 19.34
CA LYS A 115 4.47 -0.50 20.13
C LYS A 115 3.59 -0.73 21.37
N PRO A 116 3.12 -1.96 21.62
CA PRO A 116 2.37 -2.27 22.84
C PRO A 116 3.19 -1.98 24.11
N ARG A 117 2.55 -1.44 25.14
CA ARG A 117 3.23 -1.12 26.43
C ARG A 117 3.82 -2.34 27.13
N HIS A 118 3.21 -3.49 26.96
CA HIS A 118 3.62 -4.74 27.62
C HIS A 118 4.70 -5.51 26.89
N SER A 119 5.04 -5.14 25.65
CA SER A 119 6.14 -5.75 24.90
C SER A 119 7.42 -4.97 25.10
N ARG A 120 8.51 -5.67 25.43
CA ARG A 120 9.89 -5.14 25.40
C ARG A 120 10.59 -5.46 24.11
N GLU A 121 10.10 -6.48 23.41
CA GLU A 121 10.60 -6.96 22.13
C GLU A 121 9.68 -6.46 21.04
N PHE A 122 10.22 -5.69 20.11
CA PHE A 122 9.51 -5.13 18.98
C PHE A 122 10.48 -5.07 17.81
N ASP A 123 10.17 -5.80 16.76
CA ASP A 123 11.03 -5.97 15.60
C ASP A 123 10.26 -5.65 14.32
N TYR A 124 10.95 -5.63 13.21
CA TYR A 124 10.36 -5.43 11.88
C TYR A 124 10.88 -6.49 10.91
N GLU A 125 10.07 -6.79 9.93
CA GLU A 125 10.41 -7.66 8.81
C GLU A 125 10.15 -6.91 7.51
N GLY A 126 11.11 -6.95 6.58
CA GLY A 126 10.99 -6.31 5.28
C GLY A 126 10.57 -7.33 4.24
N GLU A 127 9.41 -7.14 3.63
CA GLU A 127 8.89 -8.03 2.59
C GLU A 127 8.33 -7.25 1.40
N LEU A 128 8.35 -7.90 0.24
CA LEU A 128 7.67 -7.41 -0.95
C LEU A 128 6.19 -7.78 -0.88
N ALA A 129 5.33 -6.78 -0.91
CA ALA A 129 3.88 -6.98 -1.06
C ALA A 129 3.47 -6.95 -2.54
N VAL A 130 2.59 -7.86 -2.94
CA VAL A 130 2.03 -7.97 -4.29
C VAL A 130 0.51 -8.03 -4.26
#